data_ad4e7eac09064b3de74259bd93f373c6
#
_entry.id   ad4e7eac09064b3de74259bd93f373c6
#
_cell.length_a   1.000
_cell.length_b   1.000
_cell.length_c   1.000
_cell.angle_alpha   90.00
_cell.angle_beta   90.00
_cell.angle_gamma   90.00
#
_symmetry.space_group_name_H-M   'P 1'
#
loop_
_entity.id
_entity.type
_entity.pdbx_description
1 polymer ?
#
loop_
_entity_poly.entity_id
_entity_poly.type
_entity_poly.pdbx_seq_one_letter_code
_entity_poly.pdbx_strand_id
1 'polypeptide(L)'
;MPYPGICVYGKEFRFSVTLTEIISRLVSLLGLPKWIVQPAVAAAAAAIILTFILLTVLFLIYALRRVLGFIQSRLGPNRVGPEGSLQTVADALKLFFKEDITPASADRIVFLLAPIIAFIPAFLVYVVIPFGPTWIAKDLNIGIVYISAITSVTVIGIISGGWASNNKYALLGAMRSAAQMVSYEVPLVLTMLAPVVLVQSLSTQTIVEAQRTLGWFILFQPIAFLLHFTAGLAEINITPFDIVEAESELVAGFHVEYSGMKFALFFLAEFANSFTMAAISATLFLGGWLSPFGISGGPWWMRPLADGPHWFFIKSFALVFVTMWVRGTLPRVRVDQLMDLGWKALIPLSIANLIVNALVVATGASLWILAVVNWIPLAGAVALGLATRSIPRAMRAPR
;
A
#
# COMPACT_ATOMS: atom_id res chain seq x y z
N MET A 1 1.00 15.00 32.50
CA MET A 1 1.24 16.33 31.90
C MET A 1 1.53 16.09 30.43
N PRO A 2 0.81 16.66 29.48
CA PRO A 2 1.10 16.49 28.08
C PRO A 2 2.47 17.14 27.78
N TYR A 3 3.22 16.57 26.86
CA TYR A 3 4.47 17.13 26.36
C TYR A 3 4.29 18.63 26.10
N PRO A 4 5.11 19.53 26.66
CA PRO A 4 5.03 20.96 26.36
C PRO A 4 5.57 21.22 24.95
N GLY A 5 4.87 20.78 23.93
CA GLY A 5 5.21 20.88 22.50
C GLY A 5 4.26 20.11 21.59
N ILE A 6 3.45 19.21 22.10
CA ILE A 6 2.50 18.40 21.31
C ILE A 6 1.06 18.93 21.41
N CYS A 7 0.83 20.11 21.97
CA CYS A 7 -0.44 20.80 21.78
C CYS A 7 -0.56 21.33 20.33
N VAL A 8 -0.68 20.43 19.35
CA VAL A 8 -1.19 20.74 18.01
C VAL A 8 -2.72 20.91 18.05
N TYR A 9 -3.32 20.70 19.19
CA TYR A 9 -4.74 20.98 19.45
C TYR A 9 -4.94 22.49 19.67
N GLY A 10 -5.27 23.23 18.61
CA GLY A 10 -5.73 24.61 18.77
C GLY A 10 -5.45 25.59 17.64
N LYS A 11 -4.65 25.23 16.65
CA LYS A 11 -4.64 25.99 15.40
C LYS A 11 -5.34 25.14 14.34
N GLU A 12 -6.57 25.54 14.01
CA GLU A 12 -7.14 25.18 12.71
C GLU A 12 -6.14 25.68 11.66
N PHE A 13 -5.24 24.79 11.25
CA PHE A 13 -4.50 24.96 10.01
C PHE A 13 -5.53 24.82 8.89
N ARG A 14 -6.22 25.91 8.56
CA ARG A 14 -7.00 26.02 7.34
C ARG A 14 -6.01 25.94 6.19
N PHE A 15 -5.75 24.72 5.74
CA PHE A 15 -5.11 24.53 4.46
C PHE A 15 -6.00 25.15 3.39
N SER A 16 -5.49 26.16 2.73
CA SER A 16 -6.13 26.85 1.65
C SER A 16 -6.39 25.88 0.49
N VAL A 17 -7.64 25.53 0.28
CA VAL A 17 -8.19 24.97 -0.96
C VAL A 17 -7.81 23.51 -1.22
N THR A 18 -8.68 22.59 -0.81
CA THR A 18 -8.62 21.17 -1.18
C THR A 18 -8.84 20.97 -2.69
N LEU A 19 -8.41 19.82 -3.23
CA LEU A 19 -8.64 19.45 -4.64
C LEU A 19 -10.12 19.60 -5.03
N THR A 20 -11.03 19.19 -4.13
CA THR A 20 -12.48 19.33 -4.31
C THR A 20 -12.94 20.78 -4.36
N GLU A 21 -12.30 21.69 -3.63
CA GLU A 21 -12.62 23.12 -3.71
C GLU A 21 -12.13 23.77 -5.01
N ILE A 22 -10.97 23.35 -5.53
CA ILE A 22 -10.51 23.79 -6.85
C ILE A 22 -11.50 23.35 -7.93
N ILE A 23 -11.89 22.07 -7.91
CA ILE A 23 -12.86 21.51 -8.84
C ILE A 23 -14.22 22.22 -8.68
N SER A 24 -14.66 22.49 -7.44
CA SER A 24 -15.93 23.18 -7.19
C SER A 24 -15.95 24.59 -7.78
N ARG A 25 -14.85 25.33 -7.69
CA ARG A 25 -14.71 26.65 -8.32
C ARG A 25 -14.79 26.55 -9.85
N LEU A 26 -14.12 25.56 -10.46
CA LEU A 26 -14.17 25.34 -11.90
C LEU A 26 -15.58 24.95 -12.38
N VAL A 27 -16.26 24.06 -11.65
CA VAL A 27 -17.62 23.62 -11.98
C VAL A 27 -18.65 24.77 -11.77
N SER A 28 -18.45 25.61 -10.76
CA SER A 28 -19.31 26.76 -10.51
C SER A 28 -19.24 27.83 -11.63
N LEU A 29 -18.09 27.91 -12.34
CA LEU A 29 -17.96 28.78 -13.52
C LEU A 29 -18.87 28.37 -14.69
N LEU A 30 -19.33 27.10 -14.70
CA LEU A 30 -20.27 26.60 -15.72
C LEU A 30 -21.73 27.02 -15.47
N GLY A 31 -21.99 27.78 -14.41
CA GLY A 31 -23.35 28.31 -14.11
C GLY A 31 -24.39 27.24 -13.75
N LEU A 32 -23.96 26.04 -13.32
CA LEU A 32 -24.86 24.94 -13.00
C LEU A 32 -25.59 25.16 -11.67
N PRO A 33 -26.85 24.65 -11.54
CA PRO A 33 -27.59 24.70 -10.29
C PRO A 33 -26.84 24.03 -9.14
N LYS A 34 -26.93 24.55 -7.91
CA LYS A 34 -26.20 24.07 -6.74
C LYS A 34 -26.37 22.57 -6.46
N TRP A 35 -27.50 21.98 -6.77
CA TRP A 35 -27.79 20.57 -6.57
C TRP A 35 -27.03 19.64 -7.55
N ILE A 36 -26.60 20.18 -8.72
CA ILE A 36 -25.79 19.46 -9.70
C ILE A 36 -24.29 19.66 -9.40
N VAL A 37 -23.91 20.81 -8.84
CA VAL A 37 -22.47 21.13 -8.61
C VAL A 37 -21.78 20.10 -7.71
N GLN A 38 -22.40 19.71 -6.59
CA GLN A 38 -21.79 18.74 -5.68
C GLN A 38 -21.55 17.36 -6.32
N PRO A 39 -22.54 16.69 -6.93
CA PRO A 39 -22.29 15.41 -7.60
C PRO A 39 -21.34 15.54 -8.80
N ALA A 40 -21.34 16.65 -9.53
CA ALA A 40 -20.40 16.89 -10.62
C ALA A 40 -18.96 17.03 -10.12
N VAL A 41 -18.75 17.72 -9.00
CA VAL A 41 -17.42 17.82 -8.35
C VAL A 41 -16.94 16.45 -7.88
N ALA A 42 -17.81 15.67 -7.25
CA ALA A 42 -17.47 14.32 -6.81
C ALA A 42 -17.12 13.41 -8.00
N ALA A 43 -17.90 13.46 -9.07
CA ALA A 43 -17.63 12.68 -10.29
C ALA A 43 -16.31 13.09 -10.96
N ALA A 44 -16.02 14.40 -11.03
CA ALA A 44 -14.77 14.89 -11.58
C ALA A 44 -13.56 14.47 -10.74
N ALA A 45 -13.65 14.58 -9.40
CA ALA A 45 -12.61 14.12 -8.50
C ALA A 45 -12.37 12.59 -8.64
N ALA A 46 -13.44 11.81 -8.69
CA ALA A 46 -13.38 10.37 -8.91
C ALA A 46 -12.72 10.02 -10.25
N ALA A 47 -13.06 10.73 -11.33
CA ALA A 47 -12.47 10.53 -12.65
C ALA A 47 -10.96 10.86 -12.65
N ILE A 48 -10.52 11.91 -11.97
CA ILE A 48 -9.10 12.27 -11.84
C ILE A 48 -8.35 11.18 -11.09
N ILE A 49 -8.87 10.71 -9.95
CA ILE A 49 -8.25 9.65 -9.16
C ILE A 49 -8.19 8.35 -9.97
N LEU A 50 -9.27 7.98 -10.65
CA LEU A 50 -9.31 6.77 -11.48
C LEU A 50 -8.27 6.83 -12.60
N THR A 51 -8.20 7.96 -13.31
CA THR A 51 -7.20 8.16 -14.38
C THR A 51 -5.78 8.08 -13.83
N PHE A 52 -5.52 8.69 -12.68
CA PHE A 52 -4.24 8.61 -12.01
C PHE A 52 -3.86 7.15 -11.68
N ILE A 53 -4.78 6.37 -11.11
CA ILE A 53 -4.54 4.96 -10.77
C ILE A 53 -4.24 4.15 -12.03
N LEU A 54 -5.05 4.28 -13.07
CA LEU A 54 -4.85 3.55 -14.33
C LEU A 54 -3.48 3.85 -14.94
N LEU A 55 -3.08 5.11 -15.00
CA LEU A 55 -1.76 5.52 -15.51
C LEU A 55 -0.63 4.98 -14.62
N THR A 56 -0.80 5.04 -13.30
CA THR A 56 0.18 4.51 -12.36
C THR A 56 0.33 3.01 -12.52
N VAL A 57 -0.75 2.24 -12.63
CA VAL A 57 -0.69 0.78 -12.84
C VAL A 57 -0.03 0.43 -14.17
N LEU A 58 -0.34 1.13 -15.27
CA LEU A 58 0.34 0.92 -16.55
C LEU A 58 1.85 1.13 -16.42
N PHE A 59 2.26 2.19 -15.72
CA PHE A 59 3.67 2.46 -15.45
C PHE A 59 4.31 1.36 -14.57
N LEU A 60 3.62 0.92 -13.51
CA LEU A 60 4.14 -0.10 -12.60
C LEU A 60 4.34 -1.45 -13.27
N ILE A 61 3.42 -1.87 -14.15
CA ILE A 61 3.56 -3.12 -14.92
C ILE A 61 4.78 -3.04 -15.85
N TYR A 62 4.98 -1.90 -16.52
CA TYR A 62 6.16 -1.67 -17.33
C TYR A 62 7.44 -1.72 -16.50
N ALA A 63 7.47 -0.96 -15.40
CA ALA A 63 8.61 -0.89 -14.49
C ALA A 63 8.97 -2.27 -13.93
N LEU A 64 7.97 -3.04 -13.47
CA LEU A 64 8.18 -4.40 -12.96
C LEU A 64 8.86 -5.29 -13.99
N ARG A 65 8.35 -5.33 -15.22
CA ARG A 65 8.92 -6.15 -16.30
C ARG A 65 10.35 -5.74 -16.62
N ARG A 66 10.65 -4.45 -16.58
CA ARG A 66 11.98 -3.91 -16.84
C ARG A 66 12.97 -4.24 -15.71
N VAL A 67 12.55 -4.00 -14.45
CA VAL A 67 13.37 -4.29 -13.26
C VAL A 67 13.66 -5.77 -13.13
N LEU A 68 12.64 -6.62 -13.29
CA LEU A 68 12.84 -8.08 -13.27
C LEU A 68 13.75 -8.54 -14.42
N GLY A 69 13.64 -7.92 -15.61
CA GLY A 69 14.55 -8.17 -16.71
C GLY A 69 16.01 -7.93 -16.33
N PHE A 70 16.31 -6.79 -15.70
CA PHE A 70 17.67 -6.48 -15.20
C PHE A 70 18.16 -7.46 -14.15
N ILE A 71 17.32 -7.80 -13.15
CA ILE A 71 17.68 -8.75 -12.09
C ILE A 71 17.96 -10.15 -12.67
N GLN A 72 17.19 -10.56 -13.67
CA GLN A 72 17.31 -11.86 -14.33
C GLN A 72 18.33 -11.90 -15.48
N SER A 73 19.07 -10.81 -15.69
CA SER A 73 20.03 -10.65 -16.80
C SER A 73 19.41 -10.91 -18.18
N ARG A 74 18.16 -10.48 -18.39
CA ARG A 74 17.44 -10.61 -19.66
C ARG A 74 16.88 -9.25 -20.12
N LEU A 75 16.61 -9.12 -21.42
CA LEU A 75 15.94 -7.93 -21.94
C LEU A 75 14.46 -7.92 -21.51
N GLY A 76 14.02 -6.79 -20.95
CA GLY A 76 12.61 -6.51 -20.73
C GLY A 76 11.89 -6.19 -22.06
N PRO A 77 10.64 -5.67 -22.01
CA PRO A 77 9.93 -5.21 -23.19
C PRO A 77 10.75 -4.20 -23.97
N ASN A 78 10.94 -4.43 -25.30
CA ASN A 78 11.82 -3.60 -26.12
C ASN A 78 11.26 -3.27 -27.52
N ARG A 79 10.16 -3.92 -27.97
CA ARG A 79 9.71 -3.83 -29.37
C ARG A 79 8.57 -2.84 -29.62
N VAL A 80 7.66 -2.65 -28.66
CA VAL A 80 6.45 -1.83 -28.85
C VAL A 80 6.68 -0.43 -28.29
N GLY A 81 6.86 0.55 -29.15
CA GLY A 81 7.22 1.92 -28.81
C GLY A 81 8.68 2.09 -28.40
N PRO A 82 9.10 3.31 -28.01
CA PRO A 82 10.46 3.56 -27.54
C PRO A 82 10.79 2.70 -26.31
N GLU A 83 11.79 1.85 -26.41
CA GLU A 83 12.20 0.93 -25.34
C GLU A 83 11.06 0.06 -24.76
N GLY A 84 10.03 -0.26 -25.56
CA GLY A 84 8.90 -1.07 -25.10
C GLY A 84 7.89 -0.35 -24.17
N SER A 85 7.93 0.99 -24.08
CA SER A 85 7.07 1.77 -23.20
C SER A 85 5.56 1.63 -23.49
N LEU A 86 5.19 1.37 -24.74
CA LEU A 86 3.79 1.16 -25.15
C LEU A 86 3.32 -0.29 -25.00
N GLN A 87 4.15 -1.20 -24.52
CA GLN A 87 3.77 -2.61 -24.35
C GLN A 87 2.56 -2.78 -23.41
N THR A 88 2.52 -2.04 -22.31
CA THR A 88 1.41 -2.12 -21.34
C THR A 88 0.10 -1.60 -21.93
N VAL A 89 0.15 -0.59 -22.81
CA VAL A 89 -1.02 -0.11 -23.54
C VAL A 89 -1.52 -1.18 -24.52
N ALA A 90 -0.60 -1.84 -25.26
CA ALA A 90 -0.96 -2.94 -26.14
C ALA A 90 -1.58 -4.12 -25.38
N ASP A 91 -1.05 -4.44 -24.18
CA ASP A 91 -1.63 -5.46 -23.31
C ASP A 91 -3.04 -5.08 -22.81
N ALA A 92 -3.27 -3.84 -22.46
CA ALA A 92 -4.59 -3.34 -22.09
C ALA A 92 -5.58 -3.45 -23.26
N LEU A 93 -5.19 -2.98 -24.45
CA LEU A 93 -6.03 -3.11 -25.65
C LEU A 93 -6.35 -4.58 -25.96
N LYS A 94 -5.37 -5.47 -25.86
CA LYS A 94 -5.59 -6.90 -26.04
C LYS A 94 -6.66 -7.44 -25.08
N LEU A 95 -6.65 -7.04 -23.80
CA LEU A 95 -7.64 -7.48 -22.82
C LEU A 95 -9.04 -6.90 -23.09
N PHE A 96 -9.12 -5.68 -23.66
CA PHE A 96 -10.40 -5.07 -24.09
C PHE A 96 -11.06 -5.84 -25.24
N PHE A 97 -10.28 -6.30 -26.22
CA PHE A 97 -10.79 -7.02 -27.39
C PHE A 97 -10.85 -8.52 -27.20
N LYS A 98 -10.34 -9.03 -26.08
CA LYS A 98 -10.39 -10.47 -25.77
C LYS A 98 -11.82 -10.91 -25.44
N GLU A 99 -12.23 -12.04 -25.95
CA GLU A 99 -13.53 -12.65 -25.68
C GLU A 99 -13.74 -12.88 -24.17
N ASP A 100 -14.90 -12.47 -23.69
CA ASP A 100 -15.30 -12.65 -22.29
C ASP A 100 -16.04 -13.98 -22.12
N ILE A 101 -15.31 -14.99 -21.65
CA ILE A 101 -15.84 -16.33 -21.44
C ILE A 101 -16.34 -16.44 -20.01
N THR A 102 -17.58 -16.92 -19.85
CA THR A 102 -18.17 -17.25 -18.55
C THR A 102 -18.49 -18.73 -18.52
N PRO A 103 -17.97 -19.54 -17.58
CA PRO A 103 -18.27 -20.95 -17.46
C PRO A 103 -19.77 -21.21 -17.31
N ALA A 104 -20.29 -22.28 -17.92
CA ALA A 104 -21.72 -22.58 -17.87
C ALA A 104 -22.24 -22.90 -16.46
N SER A 105 -21.36 -23.42 -15.58
CA SER A 105 -21.67 -23.79 -14.21
C SER A 105 -21.43 -22.63 -13.20
N ALA A 106 -20.93 -21.47 -13.64
CA ALA A 106 -20.65 -20.33 -12.80
C ALA A 106 -21.92 -19.56 -12.42
N ASP A 107 -21.94 -19.00 -11.19
CA ASP A 107 -22.96 -18.03 -10.80
C ASP A 107 -22.66 -16.68 -11.47
N ARG A 108 -23.43 -16.36 -12.55
CA ARG A 108 -23.16 -15.20 -13.42
C ARG A 108 -23.16 -13.87 -12.70
N ILE A 109 -24.04 -13.68 -11.70
CA ILE A 109 -24.16 -12.40 -10.98
C ILE A 109 -22.94 -12.19 -10.10
N VAL A 110 -22.61 -13.18 -9.26
CA VAL A 110 -21.47 -13.11 -8.35
C VAL A 110 -20.16 -13.06 -9.14
N PHE A 111 -20.05 -13.86 -10.23
CA PHE A 111 -18.89 -13.88 -11.11
C PHE A 111 -18.61 -12.51 -11.78
N LEU A 112 -19.66 -11.74 -12.12
CA LEU A 112 -19.51 -10.39 -12.66
C LEU A 112 -19.16 -9.37 -11.58
N LEU A 113 -19.75 -9.49 -10.38
CA LEU A 113 -19.56 -8.52 -9.30
C LEU A 113 -18.22 -8.66 -8.57
N ALA A 114 -17.67 -9.87 -8.48
CA ALA A 114 -16.46 -10.14 -7.72
C ALA A 114 -15.25 -9.28 -8.14
N PRO A 115 -14.88 -9.13 -9.43
CA PRO A 115 -13.78 -8.25 -9.84
C PRO A 115 -14.05 -6.79 -9.50
N ILE A 116 -15.31 -6.34 -9.57
CA ILE A 116 -15.71 -4.96 -9.24
C ILE A 116 -15.53 -4.73 -7.74
N ILE A 117 -16.00 -5.66 -6.90
CA ILE A 117 -15.84 -5.59 -5.43
C ILE A 117 -14.36 -5.61 -5.03
N ALA A 118 -13.51 -6.35 -5.73
CA ALA A 118 -12.08 -6.37 -5.47
C ALA A 118 -11.39 -5.06 -5.91
N PHE A 119 -11.83 -4.42 -7.00
CA PHE A 119 -11.23 -3.20 -7.54
C PHE A 119 -11.66 -1.93 -6.81
N ILE A 120 -12.92 -1.83 -6.37
CA ILE A 120 -13.46 -0.63 -5.70
C ILE A 120 -12.62 -0.20 -4.48
N PRO A 121 -12.20 -1.09 -3.58
CA PRO A 121 -11.36 -0.73 -2.45
C PRO A 121 -10.04 -0.07 -2.85
N ALA A 122 -9.35 -0.64 -3.84
CA ALA A 122 -8.10 -0.11 -4.34
C ALA A 122 -8.23 1.34 -4.85
N PHE A 123 -9.41 1.73 -5.31
CA PHE A 123 -9.74 3.09 -5.74
C PHE A 123 -10.16 4.01 -4.59
N LEU A 124 -10.99 3.53 -3.67
CA LEU A 124 -11.56 4.35 -2.59
C LEU A 124 -10.52 4.81 -1.56
N VAL A 125 -9.46 4.04 -1.33
CA VAL A 125 -8.40 4.40 -0.38
C VAL A 125 -7.75 5.74 -0.74
N TYR A 126 -7.66 6.10 -2.02
CA TYR A 126 -7.03 7.35 -2.47
C TYR A 126 -7.80 8.62 -2.10
N VAL A 127 -9.04 8.50 -1.63
CA VAL A 127 -9.82 9.64 -1.12
C VAL A 127 -9.13 10.29 0.10
N VAL A 128 -8.42 9.49 0.91
CA VAL A 128 -7.85 9.89 2.19
C VAL A 128 -6.33 10.02 2.15
N ILE A 129 -5.67 9.53 1.10
CA ILE A 129 -4.21 9.63 0.96
C ILE A 129 -3.84 11.06 0.55
N PRO A 130 -3.04 11.77 1.36
CA PRO A 130 -2.61 13.13 1.04
C PRO A 130 -1.37 13.09 0.14
N PHE A 131 -1.51 13.45 -1.10
CA PHE A 131 -0.40 13.58 -2.07
C PHE A 131 0.44 14.85 -1.84
N GLY A 132 -0.14 15.85 -1.19
CA GLY A 132 0.50 17.12 -0.90
C GLY A 132 -0.29 17.92 0.12
N PRO A 133 0.17 19.11 0.53
CA PRO A 133 -0.49 19.94 1.53
C PRO A 133 -1.96 20.26 1.19
N THR A 134 -2.24 20.47 -0.11
CA THR A 134 -3.57 20.80 -0.66
C THR A 134 -4.12 19.69 -1.55
N TRP A 135 -3.31 18.67 -1.86
CA TRP A 135 -3.67 17.62 -2.80
C TRP A 135 -4.22 16.38 -2.07
N ILE A 136 -5.35 16.57 -1.43
CA ILE A 136 -6.15 15.53 -0.79
C ILE A 136 -7.59 15.66 -1.29
N ALA A 137 -8.24 14.55 -1.56
CA ALA A 137 -9.64 14.60 -1.99
C ALA A 137 -10.55 15.02 -0.83
N LYS A 138 -10.38 14.38 0.33
CA LYS A 138 -11.07 14.75 1.56
C LYS A 138 -10.26 14.32 2.77
N ASP A 139 -9.96 15.25 3.67
CA ASP A 139 -9.39 14.91 4.98
C ASP A 139 -10.49 14.36 5.90
N LEU A 140 -10.28 13.17 6.42
CA LEU A 140 -11.16 12.52 7.38
C LEU A 140 -10.44 12.37 8.72
N ASN A 141 -11.09 12.79 9.81
CA ASN A 141 -10.55 12.63 11.16
C ASN A 141 -10.27 11.16 11.54
N ILE A 142 -10.90 10.22 10.84
CA ILE A 142 -10.75 8.77 11.02
C ILE A 142 -10.05 8.11 9.83
N GLY A 143 -9.12 8.82 9.16
CA GLY A 143 -8.50 8.39 7.91
C GLY A 143 -7.87 6.99 7.97
N ILE A 144 -7.17 6.65 9.04
CA ILE A 144 -6.53 5.33 9.20
C ILE A 144 -7.57 4.21 9.31
N VAL A 145 -8.66 4.44 10.08
CA VAL A 145 -9.75 3.46 10.21
C VAL A 145 -10.47 3.28 8.87
N TYR A 146 -10.66 4.37 8.13
CA TYR A 146 -11.25 4.32 6.79
C TYR A 146 -10.38 3.47 5.84
N ILE A 147 -9.06 3.66 5.83
CA ILE A 147 -8.15 2.86 5.01
C ILE A 147 -8.30 1.37 5.34
N SER A 148 -8.19 0.98 6.61
CA SER A 148 -8.28 -0.43 7.01
C SER A 148 -9.65 -1.03 6.68
N ALA A 149 -10.75 -0.31 6.95
CA ALA A 149 -12.10 -0.80 6.66
C ALA A 149 -12.36 -0.99 5.15
N ILE A 150 -11.81 -0.13 4.30
CA ILE A 150 -11.97 -0.25 2.85
C ILE A 150 -11.11 -1.38 2.29
N THR A 151 -9.87 -1.54 2.74
CA THR A 151 -8.99 -2.62 2.26
C THR A 151 -9.54 -4.00 2.58
N SER A 152 -10.17 -4.21 3.76
CA SER A 152 -10.81 -5.47 4.15
C SER A 152 -11.89 -5.95 3.16
N VAL A 153 -12.57 -5.03 2.46
CA VAL A 153 -13.61 -5.40 1.48
C VAL A 153 -13.03 -6.18 0.29
N THR A 154 -11.75 -5.99 -0.02
CA THR A 154 -11.07 -6.73 -1.11
C THR A 154 -11.15 -8.25 -0.92
N VAL A 155 -11.06 -8.72 0.33
CA VAL A 155 -11.14 -10.15 0.68
C VAL A 155 -12.48 -10.75 0.23
N ILE A 156 -13.58 -9.99 0.40
CA ILE A 156 -14.92 -10.42 -0.03
C ILE A 156 -14.96 -10.61 -1.55
N GLY A 157 -14.34 -9.70 -2.31
CA GLY A 157 -14.24 -9.80 -3.76
C GLY A 157 -13.50 -11.07 -4.21
N ILE A 158 -12.38 -11.39 -3.58
CA ILE A 158 -11.56 -12.57 -3.90
C ILE A 158 -12.29 -13.87 -3.56
N ILE A 159 -12.90 -13.97 -2.36
CA ILE A 159 -13.68 -15.16 -1.97
C ILE A 159 -14.86 -15.36 -2.92
N SER A 160 -15.59 -14.30 -3.21
CA SER A 160 -16.73 -14.34 -4.12
C SER A 160 -16.32 -14.78 -5.53
N GLY A 161 -15.14 -14.33 -6.01
CA GLY A 161 -14.60 -14.72 -7.31
C GLY A 161 -14.30 -16.20 -7.43
N GLY A 162 -13.61 -16.75 -6.42
CA GLY A 162 -13.32 -18.19 -6.37
C GLY A 162 -14.56 -19.06 -6.20
N TRP A 163 -15.52 -18.63 -5.37
CA TRP A 163 -16.79 -19.33 -5.16
C TRP A 163 -17.62 -19.35 -6.45
N ALA A 164 -17.82 -18.20 -7.09
CA ALA A 164 -18.65 -18.05 -8.27
C ALA A 164 -18.13 -18.83 -9.49
N SER A 165 -16.82 -19.09 -9.54
CA SER A 165 -16.18 -19.87 -10.63
C SER A 165 -16.60 -21.34 -10.67
N ASN A 166 -17.20 -21.87 -9.59
CA ASN A 166 -17.58 -23.29 -9.43
C ASN A 166 -16.47 -24.27 -9.82
N ASN A 167 -15.22 -23.91 -9.58
CA ASN A 167 -14.04 -24.72 -9.82
C ASN A 167 -13.32 -24.98 -8.49
N LYS A 168 -12.99 -26.24 -8.21
CA LYS A 168 -12.30 -26.64 -6.97
C LYS A 168 -10.94 -25.94 -6.77
N TYR A 169 -10.19 -25.72 -7.84
CA TYR A 169 -8.91 -25.02 -7.76
C TYR A 169 -9.08 -23.53 -7.48
N ALA A 170 -10.05 -22.88 -8.12
CA ALA A 170 -10.39 -21.49 -7.87
C ALA A 170 -10.88 -21.27 -6.43
N LEU A 171 -11.71 -22.16 -5.91
CA LEU A 171 -12.19 -22.10 -4.53
C LEU A 171 -11.06 -22.28 -3.52
N LEU A 172 -10.17 -23.28 -3.72
CA LEU A 172 -9.01 -23.47 -2.84
C LEU A 172 -8.05 -22.27 -2.89
N GLY A 173 -7.82 -21.69 -4.07
CA GLY A 173 -7.01 -20.47 -4.22
C GLY A 173 -7.61 -19.29 -3.48
N ALA A 174 -8.92 -19.06 -3.62
CA ALA A 174 -9.63 -18.00 -2.91
C ALA A 174 -9.58 -18.16 -1.39
N MET A 175 -9.77 -19.37 -0.87
CA MET A 175 -9.68 -19.67 0.56
C MET A 175 -8.27 -19.45 1.12
N ARG A 176 -7.22 -19.82 0.38
CA ARG A 176 -5.83 -19.54 0.76
C ARG A 176 -5.54 -18.05 0.77
N SER A 177 -5.99 -17.31 -0.26
CA SER A 177 -5.84 -15.85 -0.32
C SER A 177 -6.55 -15.17 0.85
N ALA A 178 -7.79 -15.54 1.11
CA ALA A 178 -8.55 -14.99 2.22
C ALA A 178 -7.90 -15.26 3.59
N ALA A 179 -7.43 -16.48 3.83
CA ALA A 179 -6.73 -16.83 5.05
C ALA A 179 -5.45 -16.01 5.24
N GLN A 180 -4.70 -15.78 4.15
CA GLN A 180 -3.52 -14.93 4.15
C GLN A 180 -3.88 -13.48 4.47
N MET A 181 -4.78 -12.86 3.70
CA MET A 181 -5.15 -11.45 3.86
C MET A 181 -5.69 -11.17 5.27
N VAL A 182 -6.66 -11.95 5.76
CA VAL A 182 -7.22 -11.79 7.12
C VAL A 182 -6.15 -11.92 8.20
N SER A 183 -5.20 -12.87 8.05
CA SER A 183 -4.14 -13.07 9.03
C SER A 183 -3.12 -11.93 9.05
N TYR A 184 -2.85 -11.30 7.92
CA TYR A 184 -1.87 -10.23 7.80
C TYR A 184 -2.47 -8.84 7.95
N GLU A 185 -3.77 -8.68 7.80
CA GLU A 185 -4.49 -7.45 8.10
C GLU A 185 -4.35 -7.05 9.57
N VAL A 186 -4.39 -8.02 10.51
CA VAL A 186 -4.24 -7.75 11.94
C VAL A 186 -2.91 -7.06 12.27
N PRO A 187 -1.72 -7.61 11.95
CA PRO A 187 -0.45 -6.94 12.20
C PRO A 187 -0.31 -5.65 11.38
N LEU A 188 -0.89 -5.56 10.18
CA LEU A 188 -0.88 -4.35 9.36
C LEU A 188 -1.57 -3.20 10.10
N VAL A 189 -2.78 -3.40 10.60
CA VAL A 189 -3.54 -2.39 11.35
C VAL A 189 -2.82 -2.03 12.66
N LEU A 190 -2.30 -3.00 13.41
CA LEU A 190 -1.54 -2.74 14.64
C LEU A 190 -0.30 -1.87 14.38
N THR A 191 0.39 -2.08 13.28
CA THR A 191 1.56 -1.26 12.92
C THR A 191 1.18 0.13 12.43
N MET A 192 0.02 0.31 11.77
CA MET A 192 -0.53 1.63 11.44
C MET A 192 -0.89 2.44 12.69
N LEU A 193 -1.30 1.78 13.78
CA LEU A 193 -1.61 2.45 15.04
C LEU A 193 -0.36 2.97 15.77
N ALA A 194 0.84 2.49 15.46
CA ALA A 194 2.06 2.95 16.12
C ALA A 194 2.33 4.46 15.91
N PRO A 195 2.28 5.05 14.70
CA PRO A 195 2.31 6.49 14.49
C PRO A 195 1.10 7.22 15.10
N VAL A 196 -0.09 6.61 15.06
CA VAL A 196 -1.32 7.19 15.63
C VAL A 196 -1.18 7.44 17.13
N VAL A 197 -0.61 6.50 17.87
CA VAL A 197 -0.35 6.63 19.31
C VAL A 197 0.57 7.81 19.61
N LEU A 198 1.59 8.06 18.78
CA LEU A 198 2.50 9.20 18.94
C LEU A 198 1.81 10.55 18.69
N VAL A 199 1.00 10.61 17.64
CA VAL A 199 0.33 11.85 17.20
C VAL A 199 -0.98 12.10 17.91
N GLN A 200 -1.59 11.03 18.46
CA GLN A 200 -2.95 11.05 19.05
C GLN A 200 -4.03 11.52 18.08
N SER A 201 -3.85 11.24 16.78
CA SER A 201 -4.78 11.58 15.71
C SER A 201 -4.85 10.46 14.68
N LEU A 202 -6.06 10.18 14.17
CA LEU A 202 -6.31 9.20 13.10
C LEU A 202 -6.33 9.85 11.70
N SER A 203 -6.21 11.18 11.61
CA SER A 203 -6.11 11.90 10.32
C SER A 203 -4.73 11.69 9.70
N THR A 204 -4.71 11.27 8.45
CA THR A 204 -3.49 11.07 7.68
C THR A 204 -2.71 12.37 7.47
N GLN A 205 -3.40 13.49 7.31
CA GLN A 205 -2.80 14.80 7.14
C GLN A 205 -2.12 15.28 8.42
N THR A 206 -2.79 15.14 9.56
CA THR A 206 -2.22 15.49 10.87
C THR A 206 -0.98 14.66 11.19
N ILE A 207 -0.97 13.37 10.82
CA ILE A 207 0.20 12.49 11.00
C ILE A 207 1.40 12.98 10.19
N VAL A 208 1.20 13.42 8.96
CA VAL A 208 2.29 13.97 8.14
C VAL A 208 2.79 15.31 8.72
N GLU A 209 1.89 16.21 9.11
CA GLU A 209 2.27 17.49 9.71
C GLU A 209 3.04 17.31 11.04
N ALA A 210 2.67 16.34 11.87
CA ALA A 210 3.40 16.01 13.08
C ALA A 210 4.86 15.59 12.78
N GLN A 211 5.10 14.91 11.68
CA GLN A 211 6.46 14.55 11.26
C GLN A 211 7.32 15.74 10.82
N ARG A 212 6.72 16.89 10.51
CA ARG A 212 7.46 18.12 10.23
C ARG A 212 8.22 18.61 11.47
N THR A 213 7.63 18.49 12.65
CA THR A 213 8.20 18.97 13.90
C THR A 213 9.02 17.90 14.61
N LEU A 214 8.57 16.67 14.59
CA LEU A 214 9.17 15.54 15.30
C LEU A 214 10.28 14.84 14.48
N GLY A 215 10.26 14.96 13.15
CA GLY A 215 11.09 14.18 12.23
C GLY A 215 10.34 12.93 11.73
N TRP A 216 10.94 12.23 10.77
CA TRP A 216 10.32 11.04 10.18
C TRP A 216 10.19 9.91 11.18
N PHE A 217 9.02 9.29 11.26
CA PHE A 217 8.74 8.23 12.24
C PHE A 217 9.54 6.95 12.01
N ILE A 218 10.05 6.71 10.81
CA ILE A 218 10.97 5.60 10.56
C ILE A 218 12.21 5.65 11.43
N LEU A 219 12.67 6.84 11.85
CA LEU A 219 13.83 7.01 12.73
C LEU A 219 13.52 6.60 14.18
N PHE A 220 12.28 6.80 14.62
CA PHE A 220 11.84 6.49 15.98
C PHE A 220 11.21 5.10 16.08
N GLN A 221 10.59 4.62 15.00
CA GLN A 221 9.83 3.38 14.95
C GLN A 221 10.24 2.45 13.79
N PRO A 222 11.54 2.10 13.64
CA PRO A 222 12.00 1.25 12.54
C PRO A 222 11.40 -0.14 12.57
N ILE A 223 11.13 -0.71 13.75
CA ILE A 223 10.47 -2.02 13.89
C ILE A 223 9.03 -1.94 13.36
N ALA A 224 8.26 -0.91 13.73
CA ALA A 224 6.90 -0.73 13.22
C ALA A 224 6.89 -0.63 11.69
N PHE A 225 7.84 0.12 11.11
CA PHE A 225 7.98 0.22 9.65
C PHE A 225 8.27 -1.13 8.98
N LEU A 226 9.21 -1.92 9.52
CA LEU A 226 9.54 -3.24 8.98
C LEU A 226 8.39 -4.22 9.08
N LEU A 227 7.69 -4.24 10.23
CA LEU A 227 6.50 -5.07 10.42
C LEU A 227 5.38 -4.65 9.46
N HIS A 228 5.16 -3.34 9.31
CA HIS A 228 4.20 -2.79 8.37
C HIS A 228 4.52 -3.16 6.92
N PHE A 229 5.77 -3.01 6.51
CA PHE A 229 6.22 -3.34 5.16
C PHE A 229 6.10 -4.84 4.87
N THR A 230 6.49 -5.71 5.81
CA THR A 230 6.37 -7.17 5.64
C THR A 230 4.91 -7.64 5.63
N ALA A 231 4.06 -7.10 6.52
CA ALA A 231 2.63 -7.40 6.52
C ALA A 231 1.96 -6.93 5.23
N GLY A 232 2.31 -5.72 4.75
CA GLY A 232 1.78 -5.18 3.50
C GLY A 232 2.21 -5.96 2.27
N LEU A 233 3.43 -6.47 2.20
CA LEU A 233 3.84 -7.38 1.11
C LEU A 233 2.97 -8.65 1.07
N ALA A 234 2.62 -9.18 2.23
CA ALA A 234 1.76 -10.36 2.33
C ALA A 234 0.30 -10.03 1.98
N GLU A 235 -0.18 -8.83 2.33
CA GLU A 235 -1.53 -8.35 1.99
C GLU A 235 -1.75 -8.21 0.49
N ILE A 236 -0.70 -7.83 -0.25
CA ILE A 236 -0.76 -7.65 -1.72
C ILE A 236 -0.52 -8.97 -2.46
N ASN A 237 -0.26 -10.08 -1.77
CA ASN A 237 0.09 -11.37 -2.36
C ASN A 237 1.33 -11.36 -3.27
N ILE A 238 2.31 -10.49 -2.99
CA ILE A 238 3.55 -10.39 -3.77
C ILE A 238 4.60 -11.37 -3.23
N THR A 239 5.37 -11.99 -4.12
CA THR A 239 6.53 -12.82 -3.75
C THR A 239 7.43 -12.06 -2.74
N PRO A 240 7.81 -12.65 -1.58
CA PRO A 240 7.84 -14.10 -1.27
C PRO A 240 6.53 -14.72 -0.77
N PHE A 241 5.47 -13.95 -0.59
CA PHE A 241 4.20 -14.35 0.01
C PHE A 241 3.10 -14.66 -1.01
N ASP A 242 3.47 -14.87 -2.27
CA ASP A 242 2.57 -15.18 -3.38
C ASP A 242 2.19 -16.69 -3.38
N ILE A 243 1.30 -17.08 -2.47
CA ILE A 243 0.81 -18.46 -2.36
C ILE A 243 -0.42 -18.69 -3.24
N VAL A 244 -1.12 -17.63 -3.57
CA VAL A 244 -2.37 -17.64 -4.32
C VAL A 244 -2.16 -18.03 -5.78
N GLU A 245 -1.12 -17.44 -6.40
CA GLU A 245 -0.75 -17.68 -7.80
C GLU A 245 0.30 -18.79 -7.97
N ALA A 246 0.34 -19.73 -7.02
CA ALA A 246 1.28 -20.86 -7.12
C ALA A 246 0.92 -21.73 -8.33
N GLU A 247 1.47 -21.42 -9.52
CA GLU A 247 1.23 -22.17 -10.77
C GLU A 247 1.45 -23.67 -10.62
N SER A 248 2.44 -24.07 -9.80
CA SER A 248 2.76 -25.48 -9.54
C SER A 248 1.71 -26.19 -8.66
N GLU A 249 0.89 -25.47 -7.89
CA GLU A 249 -0.08 -26.05 -6.94
C GLU A 249 -1.53 -25.83 -7.37
N LEU A 250 -1.89 -24.62 -7.80
CA LEU A 250 -3.28 -24.18 -8.01
C LEU A 250 -3.55 -23.59 -9.40
N VAL A 251 -2.64 -23.75 -10.36
CA VAL A 251 -2.70 -23.24 -11.73
C VAL A 251 -2.64 -21.72 -11.77
N ALA A 252 -3.72 -21.01 -11.43
CA ALA A 252 -3.76 -19.54 -11.34
C ALA A 252 -4.64 -19.05 -10.17
N GLY A 253 -4.88 -19.89 -9.18
CA GLY A 253 -5.63 -19.50 -7.97
C GLY A 253 -7.08 -19.11 -8.26
N PHE A 254 -7.58 -18.04 -7.61
CA PHE A 254 -8.99 -17.64 -7.68
C PHE A 254 -9.43 -17.10 -9.04
N HIS A 255 -8.51 -16.67 -9.90
CA HIS A 255 -8.82 -16.06 -11.21
C HIS A 255 -8.66 -17.01 -12.40
N VAL A 256 -8.53 -18.34 -12.16
CA VAL A 256 -8.36 -19.37 -13.21
C VAL A 256 -9.40 -19.27 -14.32
N GLU A 257 -10.67 -19.05 -13.97
CA GLU A 257 -11.79 -19.01 -14.91
C GLU A 257 -12.05 -17.61 -15.50
N TYR A 258 -11.36 -16.59 -15.00
CA TYR A 258 -11.57 -15.22 -15.46
C TYR A 258 -10.77 -14.92 -16.73
N SER A 259 -11.43 -14.27 -17.70
CA SER A 259 -10.82 -13.84 -18.96
C SER A 259 -11.14 -12.38 -19.29
N GLY A 260 -10.44 -11.82 -20.30
CA GLY A 260 -10.69 -10.45 -20.79
C GLY A 260 -10.63 -9.37 -19.71
N MET A 261 -11.61 -8.47 -19.71
CA MET A 261 -11.64 -7.35 -18.77
C MET A 261 -11.91 -7.74 -17.33
N LYS A 262 -12.58 -8.87 -17.06
CA LYS A 262 -12.82 -9.35 -15.69
C LYS A 262 -11.50 -9.74 -15.02
N PHE A 263 -10.62 -10.43 -15.74
CA PHE A 263 -9.26 -10.72 -15.29
C PHE A 263 -8.44 -9.42 -15.10
N ALA A 264 -8.57 -8.48 -16.04
CA ALA A 264 -7.86 -7.20 -15.98
C ALA A 264 -8.20 -6.42 -14.71
N LEU A 265 -9.44 -6.44 -14.23
CA LEU A 265 -9.85 -5.74 -12.99
C LEU A 265 -9.15 -6.30 -11.75
N PHE A 266 -9.01 -7.62 -11.60
CA PHE A 266 -8.24 -8.23 -10.51
C PHE A 266 -6.77 -7.82 -10.59
N PHE A 267 -6.17 -7.89 -11.76
CA PHE A 267 -4.79 -7.53 -11.99
C PHE A 267 -4.53 -6.02 -11.74
N LEU A 268 -5.46 -5.16 -12.15
CA LEU A 268 -5.43 -3.73 -11.85
C LEU A 268 -5.50 -3.47 -10.33
N ALA A 269 -6.36 -4.22 -9.61
CA ALA A 269 -6.49 -4.11 -8.17
C ALA A 269 -5.18 -4.49 -7.45
N GLU A 270 -4.50 -5.57 -7.85
CA GLU A 270 -3.22 -6.00 -7.28
C GLU A 270 -2.14 -4.92 -7.40
N PHE A 271 -1.94 -4.38 -8.61
CA PHE A 271 -0.94 -3.33 -8.83
C PHE A 271 -1.32 -1.99 -8.18
N ALA A 272 -2.61 -1.64 -8.16
CA ALA A 272 -3.10 -0.47 -7.44
C ALA A 272 -2.84 -0.61 -5.93
N ASN A 273 -3.12 -1.77 -5.34
CA ASN A 273 -2.83 -2.06 -3.93
C ASN A 273 -1.33 -2.00 -3.62
N SER A 274 -0.47 -2.42 -4.56
CA SER A 274 0.99 -2.30 -4.40
C SER A 274 1.43 -0.83 -4.25
N PHE A 275 0.91 0.07 -5.07
CA PHE A 275 1.17 1.50 -4.91
C PHE A 275 0.51 2.08 -3.66
N THR A 276 -0.70 1.66 -3.34
CA THR A 276 -1.45 2.08 -2.13
C THR A 276 -0.66 1.77 -0.86
N MET A 277 -0.13 0.55 -0.75
CA MET A 277 0.69 0.14 0.39
C MET A 277 1.95 1.01 0.54
N ALA A 278 2.64 1.28 -0.57
CA ALA A 278 3.80 2.16 -0.59
C ALA A 278 3.42 3.60 -0.22
N ALA A 279 2.28 4.10 -0.69
CA ALA A 279 1.76 5.43 -0.38
C ALA A 279 1.39 5.58 1.11
N ILE A 280 0.76 4.56 1.71
CA ILE A 280 0.45 4.51 3.13
C ILE A 280 1.74 4.47 3.96
N SER A 281 2.69 3.62 3.60
CA SER A 281 4.00 3.55 4.26
C SER A 281 4.76 4.87 4.19
N ALA A 282 4.72 5.56 3.05
CA ALA A 282 5.34 6.87 2.87
C ALA A 282 4.67 7.94 3.73
N THR A 283 3.35 7.96 3.84
CA THR A 283 2.59 8.89 4.69
C THR A 283 2.85 8.68 6.17
N LEU A 284 2.81 7.43 6.62
CA LEU A 284 2.89 7.10 8.04
C LEU A 284 4.31 7.19 8.60
N PHE A 285 5.33 6.79 7.85
CA PHE A 285 6.69 6.63 8.36
C PHE A 285 7.73 7.56 7.73
N LEU A 286 7.54 7.99 6.48
CA LEU A 286 8.52 8.79 5.74
C LEU A 286 8.09 10.27 5.57
N GLY A 287 7.04 10.71 6.26
CA GLY A 287 6.60 12.10 6.23
C GLY A 287 5.89 12.52 4.95
N GLY A 288 5.31 11.58 4.18
CA GLY A 288 4.51 11.90 3.00
C GLY A 288 5.17 12.91 2.07
N TRP A 289 4.55 14.08 1.90
CA TRP A 289 5.05 15.16 1.03
C TRP A 289 6.17 16.01 1.63
N LEU A 290 6.59 15.77 2.87
CA LEU A 290 7.65 16.55 3.52
C LEU A 290 9.01 16.26 2.87
N SER A 291 9.78 17.31 2.67
CA SER A 291 11.16 17.22 2.19
C SER A 291 12.07 16.53 3.21
N PRO A 292 13.03 15.69 2.79
CA PRO A 292 14.05 15.16 3.68
C PRO A 292 15.00 16.24 4.22
N PHE A 293 15.03 17.40 3.57
CA PHE A 293 15.92 18.52 3.93
C PHE A 293 15.27 19.54 4.89
N GLY A 294 14.00 19.36 5.26
CA GLY A 294 13.27 20.26 6.14
C GLY A 294 13.03 21.67 5.56
N ILE A 295 13.08 21.80 4.24
CA ILE A 295 12.91 23.09 3.56
C ILE A 295 11.43 23.29 3.24
N SER A 296 10.76 24.15 3.98
CA SER A 296 9.33 24.45 3.79
C SER A 296 9.04 25.63 2.84
N GLY A 297 10.04 26.18 2.18
CA GLY A 297 9.91 27.26 1.21
C GLY A 297 11.27 27.80 0.79
N GLY A 298 11.30 28.64 -0.24
CA GLY A 298 12.56 29.24 -0.72
C GLY A 298 12.41 29.87 -2.10
N PRO A 299 13.51 30.47 -2.64
CA PRO A 299 13.54 30.98 -4.00
C PRO A 299 13.19 29.90 -5.01
N TRP A 300 12.82 30.30 -6.24
CA TRP A 300 12.28 29.40 -7.26
C TRP A 300 13.20 28.18 -7.57
N TRP A 301 14.52 28.34 -7.44
CA TRP A 301 15.51 27.27 -7.65
C TRP A 301 15.59 26.25 -6.50
N MET A 302 15.10 26.59 -5.28
CA MET A 302 14.96 25.67 -4.16
C MET A 302 13.60 24.93 -4.12
N ARG A 303 12.64 25.33 -4.95
CA ARG A 303 11.32 24.68 -5.00
C ARG A 303 11.37 23.17 -5.17
N PRO A 304 12.28 22.56 -5.96
CA PRO A 304 12.38 21.11 -6.06
C PRO A 304 12.84 20.44 -4.75
N LEU A 305 13.50 21.18 -3.86
CA LEU A 305 13.96 20.69 -2.56
C LEU A 305 12.96 21.00 -1.43
N ALA A 306 11.97 21.86 -1.68
CA ALA A 306 10.95 22.22 -0.74
C ALA A 306 9.86 21.14 -0.61
N ASP A 307 9.06 21.24 0.45
CA ASP A 307 7.90 20.38 0.65
C ASP A 307 6.95 20.40 -0.55
N GLY A 308 6.53 19.24 -1.02
CA GLY A 308 5.63 19.18 -2.17
C GLY A 308 5.25 17.75 -2.58
N PRO A 309 4.26 17.63 -3.49
CA PRO A 309 3.77 16.34 -3.96
C PRO A 309 4.86 15.44 -4.57
N HIS A 310 5.88 16.04 -5.18
CA HIS A 310 6.98 15.30 -5.80
C HIS A 310 7.73 14.41 -4.80
N TRP A 311 7.93 14.85 -3.55
CA TRP A 311 8.56 14.03 -2.52
C TRP A 311 7.70 12.84 -2.12
N PHE A 312 6.37 13.01 -2.07
CA PHE A 312 5.46 11.91 -1.86
C PHE A 312 5.63 10.84 -2.95
N PHE A 313 5.63 11.25 -4.22
CA PHE A 313 5.81 10.31 -5.34
C PHE A 313 7.18 9.64 -5.32
N ILE A 314 8.26 10.41 -5.09
CA ILE A 314 9.62 9.84 -5.03
C ILE A 314 9.70 8.76 -3.95
N LYS A 315 9.19 9.01 -2.73
CA LYS A 315 9.21 8.04 -1.63
C LYS A 315 8.33 6.83 -1.92
N SER A 316 7.12 7.04 -2.45
CA SER A 316 6.20 5.95 -2.80
C SER A 316 6.79 5.07 -3.92
N PHE A 317 7.33 5.64 -4.97
CA PHE A 317 7.97 4.87 -6.03
C PHE A 317 9.27 4.19 -5.58
N ALA A 318 10.03 4.79 -4.66
CA ALA A 318 11.18 4.13 -4.06
C ALA A 318 10.77 2.88 -3.27
N LEU A 319 9.70 2.95 -2.48
CA LEU A 319 9.16 1.78 -1.77
C LEU A 319 8.62 0.72 -2.74
N VAL A 320 7.92 1.12 -3.80
CA VAL A 320 7.49 0.19 -4.86
C VAL A 320 8.69 -0.47 -5.53
N PHE A 321 9.77 0.27 -5.78
CA PHE A 321 11.00 -0.31 -6.32
C PHE A 321 11.59 -1.36 -5.36
N VAL A 322 11.61 -1.10 -4.05
CA VAL A 322 12.02 -2.08 -3.04
C VAL A 322 11.13 -3.32 -3.09
N THR A 323 9.82 -3.15 -3.24
CA THR A 323 8.86 -4.26 -3.41
C THR A 323 9.19 -5.11 -4.64
N MET A 324 9.46 -4.45 -5.79
CA MET A 324 9.86 -5.14 -7.02
C MET A 324 11.20 -5.87 -6.87
N TRP A 325 12.14 -5.27 -6.15
CA TRP A 325 13.43 -5.88 -5.84
C TRP A 325 13.28 -7.12 -4.97
N VAL A 326 12.48 -7.03 -3.92
CA VAL A 326 12.14 -8.19 -3.05
C VAL A 326 11.48 -9.30 -3.87
N ARG A 327 10.53 -8.97 -4.74
CA ARG A 327 9.87 -9.93 -5.66
C ARG A 327 10.86 -10.66 -6.57
N GLY A 328 11.92 -9.98 -7.02
CA GLY A 328 12.93 -10.56 -7.92
C GLY A 328 14.05 -11.36 -7.23
N THR A 329 14.21 -11.22 -5.91
CA THR A 329 15.38 -11.76 -5.19
C THR A 329 15.04 -12.85 -4.17
N LEU A 330 13.87 -12.76 -3.53
CA LEU A 330 13.49 -13.72 -2.49
C LEU A 330 12.73 -14.92 -3.07
N PRO A 331 12.99 -16.13 -2.56
CA PRO A 331 12.23 -17.32 -2.92
C PRO A 331 10.84 -17.27 -2.29
N ARG A 332 9.88 -17.99 -2.89
CA ARG A 332 8.52 -18.16 -2.34
C ARG A 332 8.54 -18.98 -1.04
N VAL A 333 7.74 -18.58 -0.09
CA VAL A 333 7.55 -19.25 1.21
C VAL A 333 6.38 -20.25 1.10
N ARG A 334 6.42 -21.35 1.89
CA ARG A 334 5.29 -22.29 1.98
C ARG A 334 4.15 -21.71 2.83
N VAL A 335 2.92 -22.18 2.58
CA VAL A 335 1.70 -21.77 3.31
C VAL A 335 1.89 -21.89 4.83
N ASP A 336 2.41 -23.00 5.30
CA ASP A 336 2.61 -23.25 6.74
C ASP A 336 3.57 -22.22 7.36
N GLN A 337 4.69 -21.96 6.67
CA GLN A 337 5.68 -20.97 7.10
C GLN A 337 5.12 -19.56 7.09
N LEU A 338 4.29 -19.25 6.09
CA LEU A 338 3.61 -17.96 6.00
C LEU A 338 2.68 -17.78 7.19
N MET A 339 1.77 -18.73 7.44
CA MET A 339 0.82 -18.64 8.54
C MET A 339 1.54 -18.57 9.90
N ASP A 340 2.60 -19.35 10.10
CA ASP A 340 3.43 -19.30 11.30
C ASP A 340 4.11 -17.94 11.47
N LEU A 341 4.61 -17.33 10.41
CA LEU A 341 5.19 -15.98 10.44
C LEU A 341 4.16 -14.94 10.88
N GLY A 342 2.95 -14.97 10.32
CA GLY A 342 1.87 -14.05 10.68
C GLY A 342 1.48 -14.18 12.15
N TRP A 343 1.07 -15.37 12.57
CA TRP A 343 0.50 -15.61 13.89
C TRP A 343 1.54 -15.67 15.03
N LYS A 344 2.69 -16.33 14.80
CA LYS A 344 3.69 -16.55 15.85
C LYS A 344 4.75 -15.44 15.94
N ALA A 345 4.96 -14.67 14.86
CA ALA A 345 5.97 -13.62 14.87
C ALA A 345 5.38 -12.22 14.70
N LEU A 346 4.67 -11.92 13.59
CA LEU A 346 4.25 -10.56 13.29
C LEU A 346 3.20 -10.03 14.28
N ILE A 347 2.17 -10.79 14.61
CA ILE A 347 1.13 -10.35 15.55
C ILE A 347 1.71 -10.08 16.95
N PRO A 348 2.44 -11.00 17.61
CA PRO A 348 3.02 -10.73 18.92
C PRO A 348 4.01 -9.55 18.92
N LEU A 349 4.85 -9.44 17.86
CA LEU A 349 5.79 -8.32 17.75
C LEU A 349 5.10 -6.98 17.52
N SER A 350 4.02 -6.93 16.73
CA SER A 350 3.26 -5.70 16.51
C SER A 350 2.53 -5.25 17.77
N ILE A 351 1.96 -6.17 18.55
CA ILE A 351 1.36 -5.87 19.85
C ILE A 351 2.43 -5.36 20.83
N ALA A 352 3.55 -6.07 20.95
CA ALA A 352 4.64 -5.65 21.83
C ALA A 352 5.17 -4.26 21.45
N ASN A 353 5.36 -3.99 20.16
CA ASN A 353 5.78 -2.67 19.67
C ASN A 353 4.74 -1.59 20.01
N LEU A 354 3.45 -1.86 19.82
CA LEU A 354 2.38 -0.91 20.15
C LEU A 354 2.34 -0.60 21.66
N ILE A 355 2.49 -1.62 22.53
CA ILE A 355 2.55 -1.43 23.98
C ILE A 355 3.75 -0.56 24.38
N VAL A 356 4.93 -0.83 23.81
CA VAL A 356 6.14 -0.02 24.07
C VAL A 356 5.91 1.42 23.65
N ASN A 357 5.34 1.68 22.47
CA ASN A 357 5.00 3.03 22.02
C ASN A 357 4.02 3.72 22.97
N ALA A 358 2.97 3.02 23.40
CA ALA A 358 1.98 3.56 24.34
C ALA A 358 2.61 3.89 25.70
N LEU A 359 3.48 3.03 26.23
CA LEU A 359 4.18 3.27 27.50
C LEU A 359 5.10 4.49 27.42
N VAL A 360 5.87 4.64 26.33
CA VAL A 360 6.75 5.81 26.15
C VAL A 360 5.94 7.10 26.10
N VAL A 361 4.81 7.10 25.39
CA VAL A 361 3.92 8.27 25.35
C VAL A 361 3.26 8.53 26.70
N ALA A 362 2.80 7.49 27.41
CA ALA A 362 2.16 7.64 28.74
C ALA A 362 3.11 8.15 29.82
N THR A 363 4.37 7.74 29.77
CA THR A 363 5.41 8.21 30.73
C THR A 363 5.94 9.60 30.42
N GLY A 364 5.61 10.17 29.26
CA GLY A 364 6.17 11.45 28.81
C GLY A 364 7.68 11.39 28.52
N ALA A 365 8.22 10.20 28.27
CA ALA A 365 9.64 9.99 27.99
C ALA A 365 10.03 10.57 26.62
N SER A 366 11.29 10.94 26.44
CA SER A 366 11.73 11.55 25.18
C SER A 366 11.61 10.56 24.01
N LEU A 367 11.30 11.05 22.80
CA LEU A 367 11.21 10.24 21.59
C LEU A 367 12.51 9.50 21.25
N TRP A 368 13.66 10.01 21.71
CA TRP A 368 14.95 9.35 21.56
C TRP A 368 15.04 8.03 22.33
N ILE A 369 14.33 7.91 23.47
CA ILE A 369 14.21 6.63 24.19
C ILE A 369 13.47 5.63 23.32
N LEU A 370 12.41 6.07 22.66
CA LEU A 370 11.67 5.21 21.71
C LEU A 370 12.57 4.74 20.55
N ALA A 371 13.38 5.65 20.00
CA ALA A 371 14.36 5.28 18.98
C ALA A 371 15.32 4.20 19.49
N VAL A 372 15.94 4.41 20.65
CA VAL A 372 16.88 3.45 21.24
C VAL A 372 16.23 2.09 21.47
N VAL A 373 15.04 2.05 22.06
CA VAL A 373 14.29 0.81 22.33
C VAL A 373 13.93 0.03 21.05
N ASN A 374 13.69 0.74 19.94
CA ASN A 374 13.40 0.11 18.65
C ASN A 374 14.66 -0.28 17.87
N TRP A 375 15.73 0.51 17.91
CA TRP A 375 16.96 0.22 17.15
C TRP A 375 17.82 -0.90 17.78
N ILE A 376 17.86 -1.02 19.11
CA ILE A 376 18.68 -2.04 19.80
C ILE A 376 18.24 -3.48 19.41
N PRO A 377 16.96 -3.88 19.50
CA PRO A 377 16.53 -5.20 19.09
C PRO A 377 16.77 -5.47 17.60
N LEU A 378 16.57 -4.45 16.76
CA LEU A 378 16.81 -4.55 15.34
C LEU A 378 18.30 -4.81 15.02
N ALA A 379 19.19 -4.02 15.63
CA ALA A 379 20.63 -4.20 15.49
C ALA A 379 21.07 -5.55 16.03
N GLY A 380 20.51 -5.99 17.17
CA GLY A 380 20.75 -7.32 17.75
C GLY A 380 20.33 -8.45 16.81
N ALA A 381 19.14 -8.36 16.20
CA ALA A 381 18.66 -9.35 15.24
C ALA A 381 19.56 -9.43 13.99
N VAL A 382 19.98 -8.29 13.45
CA VAL A 382 20.92 -8.23 12.33
C VAL A 382 22.27 -8.83 12.71
N ALA A 383 22.83 -8.47 13.87
CA ALA A 383 24.10 -8.99 14.36
C ALA A 383 24.06 -10.51 14.54
N LEU A 384 22.99 -11.04 15.14
CA LEU A 384 22.78 -12.50 15.28
C LEU A 384 22.66 -13.19 13.92
N GLY A 385 21.95 -12.59 12.96
CA GLY A 385 21.83 -13.12 11.61
C GLY A 385 23.19 -13.19 10.88
N LEU A 386 24.04 -12.19 11.06
CA LEU A 386 25.40 -12.18 10.50
C LEU A 386 26.31 -13.19 11.20
N ALA A 387 26.25 -13.27 12.53
CA ALA A 387 27.03 -14.22 13.33
C ALA A 387 26.67 -15.68 12.97
N THR A 388 25.39 -15.99 12.77
CA THR A 388 24.97 -17.36 12.37
C THR A 388 25.38 -17.71 10.94
N ARG A 389 25.60 -16.75 10.06
CA ARG A 389 26.13 -16.98 8.71
C ARG A 389 27.62 -17.31 8.72
N SER A 390 28.39 -16.80 9.68
CA SER A 390 29.83 -17.03 9.81
C SER A 390 30.16 -18.40 10.38
N ILE A 391 29.19 -19.14 10.94
CA ILE A 391 29.41 -20.52 11.43
C ILE A 391 29.53 -21.48 10.23
N PRO A 392 30.65 -22.21 10.07
CA PRO A 392 30.82 -23.17 8.98
C PRO A 392 29.67 -24.18 8.95
N ARG A 393 29.17 -24.55 7.77
CA ARG A 393 28.06 -25.51 7.59
C ARG A 393 28.31 -26.87 8.27
N ALA A 394 29.58 -27.24 8.46
CA ALA A 394 29.98 -28.46 9.13
C ALA A 394 29.64 -28.55 10.64
N MET A 395 29.39 -27.40 11.29
CA MET A 395 29.03 -27.35 12.71
C MET A 395 27.53 -27.18 12.99
N ARG A 396 26.72 -27.13 11.96
CA ARG A 396 25.24 -27.09 12.14
C ARG A 396 24.77 -28.51 12.39
N ALA A 397 24.32 -28.81 13.61
CA ALA A 397 23.70 -30.10 13.93
C ALA A 397 22.58 -30.40 12.92
N PRO A 398 22.44 -31.62 12.44
CA PRO A 398 21.33 -32.02 11.60
C PRO A 398 20.02 -31.83 12.41
N ARG A 399 19.06 -31.15 11.83
CA ARG A 399 17.70 -31.03 12.38
C ARG A 399 16.90 -32.26 12.02
#